data_ec05473633ddb4c2de426bc83c75db87
#
_entry.id   ec05473633ddb4c2de426bc83c75db87
#
_cell.length_a   1.000
_cell.length_b   1.000
_cell.length_c   1.000
_cell.angle_alpha   90.00
_cell.angle_beta   90.00
_cell.angle_gamma   90.00
#
_symmetry.space_group_name_H-M   'P 1'
#
loop_
_entity.id
_entity.type
_entity.pdbx_description
1 polymer ?
#
loop_
_entity_poly.entity_id
_entity_poly.type
_entity_poly.pdbx_seq_one_letter_code
_entity_poly.pdbx_strand_id
1 'polypeptide(L)'
;MRKTVVVVGLLLSTWVGADSPVVPVGEFSQGQLQGWEAKVFSGKTDYQLVKENGQTVLKASSKSAASGLTRKIRIDLDKTPFLNWSWRVDKRLGKQDEQTKAGDDYAARLYVVVDGGLLVWRSKAVNYVWSSNQTRGKAWGNAFLPDNAKMLAVRGVQDKPGGWVQEKRNVKADFKTLFGEDIRYIDGVALMTDTDNGKGEVTAAYGDVFFSGK
;
A
#
# COMPACT_ATOMS: atom_id res chain seq x y z
N MET A 1 64.75 -7.16 40.79
CA MET A 1 63.37 -7.60 40.68
C MET A 1 62.66 -6.76 39.62
N ARG A 2 62.46 -7.31 38.43
CA ARG A 2 61.74 -6.61 37.32
C ARG A 2 60.25 -6.98 37.38
N LYS A 3 59.37 -5.97 37.51
CA LYS A 3 57.92 -6.17 37.47
C LYS A 3 57.45 -6.08 36.02
N THR A 4 56.92 -7.17 35.51
CA THR A 4 56.29 -7.25 34.18
C THR A 4 54.83 -6.77 34.33
N VAL A 5 54.48 -5.69 33.63
CA VAL A 5 53.08 -5.20 33.54
C VAL A 5 52.44 -5.84 32.28
N VAL A 6 51.43 -6.67 32.47
CA VAL A 6 50.62 -7.23 31.40
C VAL A 6 49.45 -6.27 31.15
N VAL A 7 49.44 -5.64 29.97
CA VAL A 7 48.31 -4.84 29.52
C VAL A 7 47.33 -5.75 28.76
N VAL A 8 46.18 -6.01 29.37
CA VAL A 8 45.09 -6.74 28.69
C VAL A 8 44.29 -5.73 27.90
N GLY A 9 44.44 -5.74 26.58
CA GLY A 9 43.63 -4.92 25.69
C GLY A 9 42.25 -5.52 25.53
N LEU A 10 41.20 -4.83 25.99
CA LEU A 10 39.80 -5.13 25.69
C LEU A 10 39.50 -4.75 24.23
N LEU A 11 39.33 -5.73 23.36
CA LEU A 11 38.76 -5.53 22.02
C LEU A 11 37.24 -5.35 22.15
N LEU A 12 36.79 -4.11 22.12
CA LEU A 12 35.36 -3.78 21.96
C LEU A 12 34.97 -4.02 20.50
N SER A 13 34.34 -5.15 20.22
CA SER A 13 33.68 -5.42 18.93
C SER A 13 32.41 -4.57 18.85
N THR A 14 32.48 -3.47 18.11
CA THR A 14 31.26 -2.72 17.73
C THR A 14 30.48 -3.52 16.70
N TRP A 15 29.36 -4.07 17.12
CA TRP A 15 28.36 -4.61 16.19
C TRP A 15 27.76 -3.44 15.44
N VAL A 16 28.17 -3.19 14.21
CA VAL A 16 27.46 -2.35 13.26
C VAL A 16 26.27 -3.19 12.81
N GLY A 17 25.11 -2.94 13.39
CA GLY A 17 23.86 -3.51 12.90
C GLY A 17 23.66 -3.06 11.45
N ALA A 18 23.67 -3.97 10.50
CA ALA A 18 23.33 -3.65 9.11
C ALA A 18 21.91 -3.09 9.09
N ASP A 19 21.76 -1.87 8.59
CA ASP A 19 20.44 -1.28 8.38
C ASP A 19 19.63 -2.20 7.46
N SER A 20 18.39 -2.45 7.85
CA SER A 20 17.50 -3.27 7.02
C SER A 20 17.25 -2.57 5.69
N PRO A 21 17.33 -3.31 4.57
CA PRO A 21 17.13 -2.71 3.26
C PRO A 21 15.76 -2.03 3.18
N VAL A 22 15.75 -0.83 2.60
CA VAL A 22 14.54 -0.03 2.32
C VAL A 22 14.48 0.24 0.82
N VAL A 23 13.34 0.03 0.20
CA VAL A 23 13.10 0.31 -1.22
C VAL A 23 11.95 1.31 -1.32
N PRO A 24 12.22 2.58 -1.70
CA PRO A 24 11.18 3.59 -1.86
C PRO A 24 10.29 3.28 -3.08
N VAL A 25 8.99 3.45 -2.91
CA VAL A 25 7.97 3.29 -3.96
C VAL A 25 7.29 4.62 -4.25
N GLY A 26 6.92 5.40 -3.26
CA GLY A 26 6.34 6.73 -3.40
C GLY A 26 6.97 7.67 -2.38
N GLU A 27 7.70 8.68 -2.87
CA GLU A 27 8.37 9.69 -2.03
C GLU A 27 7.59 11.02 -2.14
N PHE A 28 6.31 10.96 -1.76
CA PHE A 28 5.39 12.10 -1.86
C PHE A 28 5.83 13.24 -0.94
N SER A 29 6.44 12.93 0.20
CA SER A 29 7.02 13.92 1.12
C SER A 29 8.11 14.77 0.46
N GLN A 30 8.79 14.23 -0.55
CA GLN A 30 9.79 14.93 -1.35
C GLN A 30 9.19 15.67 -2.55
N GLY A 31 7.86 15.68 -2.69
CA GLY A 31 7.18 16.31 -3.82
C GLY A 31 7.36 15.55 -5.15
N GLN A 32 7.55 14.24 -5.11
CA GLN A 32 7.88 13.43 -6.29
C GLN A 32 6.74 12.49 -6.69
N LEU A 33 6.38 12.52 -7.99
CA LEU A 33 5.49 11.56 -8.65
C LEU A 33 6.22 10.81 -9.77
N GLN A 34 7.53 10.86 -9.81
CA GLN A 34 8.30 10.20 -10.87
C GLN A 34 8.05 8.68 -10.85
N GLY A 35 7.78 8.13 -12.05
CA GLY A 35 7.49 6.71 -12.24
C GLY A 35 6.06 6.29 -11.91
N TRP A 36 5.20 7.23 -11.48
CA TRP A 36 3.77 6.99 -11.33
C TRP A 36 3.01 7.40 -12.60
N GLU A 37 2.18 6.50 -13.10
CA GLU A 37 1.38 6.68 -14.32
C GLU A 37 -0.12 6.59 -13.98
N ALA A 38 -0.91 7.50 -14.55
CA ALA A 38 -2.35 7.48 -14.35
C ALA A 38 -3.00 6.32 -15.12
N LYS A 39 -3.85 5.56 -14.47
CA LYS A 39 -4.72 4.54 -15.05
C LYS A 39 -6.18 4.96 -14.88
N VAL A 40 -6.86 5.23 -15.99
CA VAL A 40 -8.27 5.67 -15.99
C VAL A 40 -9.17 4.48 -16.29
N PHE A 41 -10.24 4.32 -15.52
CA PHE A 41 -11.29 3.30 -15.70
C PHE A 41 -12.64 3.97 -16.05
N SER A 42 -13.06 4.99 -15.25
CA SER A 42 -14.32 5.71 -15.41
C SER A 42 -14.15 7.13 -14.86
N GLY A 43 -14.05 8.15 -15.71
CA GLY A 43 -13.74 9.51 -15.26
C GLY A 43 -12.31 9.61 -14.68
N LYS A 44 -12.05 10.69 -13.95
CA LYS A 44 -10.74 10.95 -13.36
C LYS A 44 -10.85 11.36 -11.92
N THR A 45 -10.18 10.67 -11.03
CA THR A 45 -9.83 11.14 -9.69
C THR A 45 -8.71 12.16 -9.83
N ASP A 46 -8.83 13.29 -9.14
CA ASP A 46 -7.80 14.32 -9.09
C ASP A 46 -6.74 13.93 -8.06
N TYR A 47 -5.49 13.80 -8.52
CA TYR A 47 -4.31 13.48 -7.71
C TYR A 47 -3.35 14.66 -7.70
N GLN A 48 -3.12 15.25 -6.53
CA GLN A 48 -2.25 16.43 -6.39
C GLN A 48 -1.28 16.25 -5.22
N LEU A 49 -0.01 16.64 -5.42
CA LEU A 49 0.91 16.85 -4.30
C LEU A 49 0.55 18.16 -3.62
N VAL A 50 0.17 18.08 -2.36
CA VAL A 50 -0.22 19.23 -1.54
C VAL A 50 0.60 19.29 -0.27
N LYS A 51 0.86 20.51 0.22
CA LYS A 51 1.53 20.72 1.51
C LYS A 51 0.48 20.81 2.62
N GLU A 52 0.51 19.88 3.56
CA GLU A 52 -0.37 19.87 4.73
C GLU A 52 0.50 19.80 6.00
N ASN A 53 0.26 20.71 6.93
CA ASN A 53 0.99 20.75 8.22
C ASN A 53 2.53 20.66 8.09
N GLY A 54 3.09 21.27 7.04
CA GLY A 54 4.53 21.28 6.80
C GLY A 54 5.09 20.09 6.03
N GLN A 55 4.28 19.05 5.76
CA GLN A 55 4.66 17.86 5.01
C GLN A 55 3.92 17.81 3.66
N THR A 56 4.59 17.39 2.60
CA THR A 56 3.94 17.15 1.30
C THR A 56 3.34 15.75 1.28
N VAL A 57 2.11 15.64 0.80
CA VAL A 57 1.35 14.39 0.68
C VAL A 57 0.66 14.32 -0.68
N LEU A 58 0.32 13.11 -1.12
CA LEU A 58 -0.51 12.91 -2.30
C LEU A 58 -1.98 12.93 -1.92
N LYS A 59 -2.69 14.00 -2.26
CA LYS A 59 -4.13 14.13 -2.08
C LYS A 59 -4.86 13.56 -3.29
N ALA A 60 -5.90 12.77 -3.03
CA ALA A 60 -6.79 12.19 -4.02
C ALA A 60 -8.22 12.67 -3.77
N SER A 61 -8.87 13.24 -4.81
CA SER A 61 -10.26 13.68 -4.74
C SER A 61 -11.05 13.00 -5.86
N SER A 62 -11.98 12.14 -5.49
CA SER A 62 -12.84 11.41 -6.44
C SER A 62 -14.27 11.90 -6.33
N LYS A 63 -14.93 12.10 -7.50
CA LYS A 63 -16.34 12.43 -7.62
C LYS A 63 -16.93 11.66 -8.78
N SER A 64 -17.70 10.62 -8.47
CA SER A 64 -18.31 9.71 -9.45
C SER A 64 -17.28 9.22 -10.50
N ALA A 65 -16.05 8.91 -10.05
CA ALA A 65 -14.93 8.62 -10.91
C ALA A 65 -14.09 7.46 -10.36
N ALA A 66 -13.42 6.76 -11.27
CA ALA A 66 -12.46 5.71 -10.99
C ALA A 66 -11.20 5.89 -11.83
N SER A 67 -10.14 6.31 -11.20
CA SER A 67 -8.79 6.27 -11.75
C SER A 67 -7.77 6.08 -10.62
N GLY A 68 -6.62 5.54 -10.95
CA GLY A 68 -5.54 5.32 -10.00
C GLY A 68 -4.20 5.78 -10.54
N LEU A 69 -3.20 5.75 -9.69
CA LEU A 69 -1.81 5.89 -10.06
C LEU A 69 -1.12 4.54 -9.92
N THR A 70 -0.34 4.14 -10.92
CA THR A 70 0.38 2.87 -10.95
C THR A 70 1.88 3.13 -11.08
N ARG A 71 2.68 2.36 -10.38
CA ARG A 71 4.14 2.36 -10.51
C ARG A 71 4.64 0.95 -10.79
N LYS A 72 5.32 0.77 -11.92
CA LYS A 72 6.03 -0.47 -12.23
C LYS A 72 7.32 -0.49 -11.42
N ILE A 73 7.46 -1.49 -10.58
CA ILE A 73 8.63 -1.67 -9.73
C ILE A 73 8.73 -3.12 -9.32
N ARG A 74 9.91 -3.73 -9.50
CA ARG A 74 10.16 -5.10 -9.07
C ARG A 74 10.78 -5.13 -7.70
N ILE A 75 10.10 -5.79 -6.75
CA ILE A 75 10.54 -5.93 -5.35
C ILE A 75 10.80 -7.40 -5.04
N ASP A 76 11.96 -7.69 -4.44
CA ASP A 76 12.31 -9.02 -3.91
C ASP A 76 11.78 -9.15 -2.47
N LEU A 77 10.67 -9.87 -2.31
CA LEU A 77 10.01 -10.07 -1.01
C LEU A 77 10.79 -10.98 -0.05
N ASP A 78 11.83 -11.69 -0.51
CA ASP A 78 12.75 -12.40 0.39
C ASP A 78 13.68 -11.42 1.13
N LYS A 79 13.88 -10.22 0.57
CA LYS A 79 14.72 -9.17 1.15
C LYS A 79 13.91 -8.10 1.87
N THR A 80 12.80 -7.68 1.27
CA THR A 80 11.95 -6.58 1.75
C THR A 80 10.48 -6.97 1.69
N PRO A 81 10.01 -7.88 2.58
CA PRO A 81 8.62 -8.36 2.55
C PRO A 81 7.59 -7.37 3.07
N PHE A 82 8.02 -6.33 3.80
CA PHE A 82 7.10 -5.44 4.48
C PHE A 82 6.83 -4.18 3.67
N LEU A 83 5.60 -4.03 3.19
CA LEU A 83 5.08 -2.79 2.63
C LEU A 83 4.64 -1.87 3.76
N ASN A 84 5.15 -0.63 3.73
CA ASN A 84 4.84 0.41 4.69
C ASN A 84 4.23 1.60 3.95
N TRP A 85 3.17 2.18 4.51
CA TRP A 85 2.56 3.42 4.00
C TRP A 85 1.80 4.13 5.10
N SER A 86 1.44 5.37 4.85
CA SER A 86 0.44 6.09 5.64
C SER A 86 -0.65 6.62 4.74
N TRP A 87 -1.85 6.75 5.28
CA TRP A 87 -2.99 7.32 4.60
C TRP A 87 -3.97 7.97 5.57
N ARG A 88 -4.81 8.80 5.03
CA ARG A 88 -5.95 9.41 5.72
C ARG A 88 -7.14 9.41 4.78
N VAL A 89 -8.30 9.06 5.30
CA VAL A 89 -9.59 9.21 4.62
C VAL A 89 -10.37 10.28 5.37
N ASP A 90 -10.81 11.33 4.68
CA ASP A 90 -11.46 12.47 5.33
C ASP A 90 -12.89 12.12 5.80
N LYS A 91 -13.62 11.32 5.02
CA LYS A 91 -14.91 10.75 5.40
C LYS A 91 -15.09 9.36 4.78
N ARG A 92 -15.92 8.52 5.41
CA ARG A 92 -16.30 7.24 4.81
C ARG A 92 -17.24 7.46 3.64
N LEU A 93 -17.17 6.55 2.68
CA LEU A 93 -18.24 6.36 1.71
C LEU A 93 -19.52 5.85 2.41
N GLY A 94 -20.65 6.04 1.77
CA GLY A 94 -21.93 5.47 2.24
C GLY A 94 -21.85 3.94 2.36
N LYS A 95 -22.82 3.36 3.07
CA LYS A 95 -22.92 1.90 3.15
C LYS A 95 -23.25 1.33 1.75
N GLN A 96 -22.30 0.61 1.18
CA GLN A 96 -22.45 -0.12 -0.09
C GLN A 96 -21.95 -1.54 0.14
N ASP A 97 -22.47 -2.48 -0.61
CA ASP A 97 -21.95 -3.85 -0.59
C ASP A 97 -20.69 -3.93 -1.46
N GLU A 98 -19.53 -3.73 -0.84
CA GLU A 98 -18.21 -3.74 -1.47
C GLU A 98 -17.85 -5.10 -2.13
N GLN A 99 -18.65 -6.15 -1.92
CA GLN A 99 -18.48 -7.45 -2.55
C GLN A 99 -19.25 -7.57 -3.88
N THR A 100 -20.01 -6.52 -4.23
CA THR A 100 -20.74 -6.44 -5.50
C THR A 100 -20.12 -5.38 -6.42
N LYS A 101 -20.33 -5.53 -7.73
CA LYS A 101 -19.87 -4.54 -8.72
C LYS A 101 -20.48 -3.15 -8.50
N ALA A 102 -21.69 -3.08 -7.98
CA ALA A 102 -22.38 -1.81 -7.71
C ALA A 102 -21.82 -1.08 -6.48
N GLY A 103 -21.08 -1.76 -5.63
CA GLY A 103 -20.52 -1.21 -4.41
C GLY A 103 -18.99 -1.25 -4.32
N ASP A 104 -18.26 -1.56 -5.40
CA ASP A 104 -16.78 -1.69 -5.42
C ASP A 104 -16.07 -0.31 -5.42
N ASP A 105 -16.51 0.60 -4.54
CA ASP A 105 -15.91 1.90 -4.32
C ASP A 105 -15.15 1.94 -2.99
N TYR A 106 -13.97 2.55 -3.01
CA TYR A 106 -13.14 2.69 -1.81
C TYR A 106 -12.55 4.10 -1.69
N ALA A 107 -12.67 4.65 -0.50
CA ALA A 107 -12.08 5.96 -0.21
C ALA A 107 -10.55 5.94 -0.35
N ALA A 108 -9.91 4.83 0.00
CA ALA A 108 -8.48 4.63 -0.23
C ALA A 108 -8.18 3.14 -0.41
N ARG A 109 -7.39 2.82 -1.41
CA ARG A 109 -6.85 1.48 -1.65
C ARG A 109 -5.43 1.53 -2.21
N LEU A 110 -4.63 0.54 -1.82
CA LEU A 110 -3.28 0.33 -2.28
C LEU A 110 -3.17 -1.10 -2.79
N TYR A 111 -2.65 -1.25 -4.00
CA TYR A 111 -2.49 -2.54 -4.67
C TYR A 111 -1.03 -2.95 -4.68
N VAL A 112 -0.80 -4.25 -4.52
CA VAL A 112 0.45 -4.91 -4.85
C VAL A 112 0.17 -5.94 -5.92
N VAL A 113 0.91 -5.87 -7.02
CA VAL A 113 0.62 -6.62 -8.25
C VAL A 113 1.78 -7.56 -8.59
N VAL A 114 1.44 -8.80 -8.88
CA VAL A 114 2.31 -9.78 -9.56
C VAL A 114 1.86 -9.85 -11.02
N ASP A 115 2.76 -9.51 -11.93
CA ASP A 115 2.46 -9.52 -13.37
C ASP A 115 2.52 -10.95 -13.93
N GLY A 116 1.49 -11.37 -14.63
CA GLY A 116 1.43 -12.66 -15.34
C GLY A 116 2.28 -12.68 -16.63
N GLY A 117 2.97 -11.60 -16.97
CA GLY A 117 3.79 -11.47 -18.18
C GLY A 117 2.92 -11.56 -19.44
N LEU A 118 3.29 -12.44 -20.38
CA LEU A 118 2.52 -12.69 -21.59
C LEU A 118 1.13 -13.28 -21.31
N LEU A 119 0.94 -13.85 -20.12
CA LEU A 119 -0.31 -14.48 -19.68
C LEU A 119 -1.02 -13.55 -18.69
N VAL A 120 -1.56 -12.43 -19.19
CA VAL A 120 -2.18 -11.36 -18.36
C VAL A 120 -3.26 -11.88 -17.40
N TRP A 121 -3.95 -12.97 -17.75
CA TRP A 121 -4.93 -13.65 -16.86
C TRP A 121 -4.30 -14.36 -15.66
N ARG A 122 -2.96 -14.47 -15.59
CA ARG A 122 -2.21 -14.94 -14.43
C ARG A 122 -1.78 -13.82 -13.50
N SER A 123 -1.97 -12.57 -13.88
CA SER A 123 -1.70 -11.45 -12.99
C SER A 123 -2.54 -11.54 -11.73
N LYS A 124 -1.94 -11.28 -10.57
CA LYS A 124 -2.60 -11.30 -9.27
C LYS A 124 -2.37 -10.03 -8.51
N ALA A 125 -3.34 -9.62 -7.73
CA ALA A 125 -3.22 -8.43 -6.90
C ALA A 125 -3.81 -8.65 -5.50
N VAL A 126 -3.10 -8.19 -4.48
CA VAL A 126 -3.66 -7.93 -3.16
C VAL A 126 -3.99 -6.45 -3.07
N ASN A 127 -5.23 -6.16 -2.71
CA ASN A 127 -5.75 -4.80 -2.52
C ASN A 127 -5.93 -4.56 -1.04
N TYR A 128 -5.11 -3.72 -0.44
CA TYR A 128 -5.30 -3.21 0.91
C TYR A 128 -6.29 -2.05 0.85
N VAL A 129 -7.40 -2.16 1.56
CA VAL A 129 -8.49 -1.19 1.46
C VAL A 129 -8.85 -0.56 2.80
N TRP A 130 -9.27 0.71 2.74
CA TRP A 130 -10.06 1.31 3.80
C TRP A 130 -11.53 1.07 3.48
N SER A 131 -12.07 0.01 4.07
CA SER A 131 -13.44 -0.40 3.84
C SER A 131 -14.44 0.47 4.61
N SER A 132 -15.55 0.79 3.98
CA SER A 132 -16.68 1.48 4.60
C SER A 132 -17.70 0.53 5.21
N ASN A 133 -17.68 -0.75 4.82
CA ASN A 133 -18.69 -1.74 5.19
C ASN A 133 -18.14 -3.00 5.88
N GLN A 134 -16.89 -3.37 5.66
CA GLN A 134 -16.28 -4.56 6.25
C GLN A 134 -15.51 -4.23 7.53
N THR A 135 -15.29 -5.26 8.36
CA THR A 135 -14.42 -5.16 9.53
C THR A 135 -12.96 -5.34 9.16
N ARG A 136 -12.06 -4.74 9.96
CA ARG A 136 -10.61 -4.94 9.80
C ARG A 136 -10.24 -6.43 9.81
N GLY A 137 -9.37 -6.86 8.89
CA GLY A 137 -8.93 -8.24 8.72
C GLY A 137 -9.82 -9.07 7.81
N LYS A 138 -11.02 -8.60 7.43
CA LYS A 138 -11.87 -9.30 6.47
C LYS A 138 -11.20 -9.30 5.09
N ALA A 139 -11.22 -10.47 4.43
CA ALA A 139 -10.75 -10.63 3.06
C ALA A 139 -11.85 -11.22 2.17
N TRP A 140 -11.86 -10.83 0.88
CA TRP A 140 -12.81 -11.33 -0.13
C TRP A 140 -12.23 -11.19 -1.54
N GLY A 141 -12.84 -11.84 -2.53
CA GLY A 141 -12.51 -11.65 -3.93
C GLY A 141 -13.02 -10.31 -4.45
N ASN A 142 -12.23 -9.62 -5.29
CA ASN A 142 -12.69 -8.40 -5.95
C ASN A 142 -13.95 -8.66 -6.79
N ALA A 143 -14.90 -7.76 -6.80
CA ALA A 143 -16.19 -7.94 -7.46
C ALA A 143 -16.11 -8.14 -8.99
N PHE A 144 -15.04 -7.70 -9.64
CA PHE A 144 -14.81 -7.82 -11.08
C PHE A 144 -13.87 -8.98 -11.44
N LEU A 145 -12.87 -9.27 -10.58
CA LEU A 145 -11.80 -10.25 -10.82
C LEU A 145 -11.54 -11.08 -9.56
N PRO A 146 -12.53 -11.87 -9.06
CA PRO A 146 -12.45 -12.51 -7.73
C PRO A 146 -11.31 -13.53 -7.59
N ASP A 147 -10.88 -14.15 -8.68
CA ASP A 147 -9.79 -15.13 -8.64
C ASP A 147 -8.40 -14.46 -8.72
N ASN A 148 -8.31 -13.30 -9.38
CA ASN A 148 -7.08 -12.60 -9.65
C ASN A 148 -6.78 -11.46 -8.68
N ALA A 149 -7.80 -10.90 -8.03
CA ALA A 149 -7.64 -9.80 -7.09
C ALA A 149 -8.34 -10.12 -5.77
N LYS A 150 -7.60 -10.06 -4.69
CA LYS A 150 -8.12 -10.23 -3.33
C LYS A 150 -8.10 -8.90 -2.59
N MET A 151 -9.23 -8.59 -1.96
CA MET A 151 -9.42 -7.42 -1.12
C MET A 151 -9.09 -7.81 0.33
N LEU A 152 -8.39 -6.94 1.05
CA LEU A 152 -8.10 -7.09 2.47
C LEU A 152 -8.37 -5.75 3.17
N ALA A 153 -9.38 -5.73 4.03
CA ALA A 153 -9.69 -4.56 4.84
C ALA A 153 -8.61 -4.38 5.92
N VAL A 154 -7.64 -3.50 5.69
CA VAL A 154 -6.66 -3.11 6.72
C VAL A 154 -7.23 -2.03 7.63
N ARG A 155 -8.21 -1.27 7.14
CA ARG A 155 -9.12 -0.41 7.90
C ARG A 155 -10.56 -0.75 7.58
N GLY A 156 -11.48 -0.55 8.53
CA GLY A 156 -12.87 -0.94 8.38
C GLY A 156 -13.84 -0.06 9.15
N VAL A 157 -15.07 -0.55 9.31
CA VAL A 157 -16.17 0.21 9.94
C VAL A 157 -15.87 0.70 11.35
N GLN A 158 -14.97 0.07 12.08
CA GLN A 158 -14.55 0.46 13.42
C GLN A 158 -13.52 1.59 13.44
N ASP A 159 -12.86 1.86 12.30
CA ASP A 159 -11.83 2.89 12.22
C ASP A 159 -12.44 4.27 11.93
N LYS A 160 -12.08 5.28 12.73
CA LYS A 160 -12.58 6.65 12.54
C LYS A 160 -11.83 7.33 11.39
N PRO A 161 -12.54 7.99 10.44
CA PRO A 161 -11.90 8.82 9.43
C PRO A 161 -11.33 10.11 10.05
N GLY A 162 -10.59 10.88 9.25
CA GLY A 162 -10.05 12.21 9.57
C GLY A 162 -8.62 12.20 10.14
N GLY A 163 -8.14 11.08 10.67
CA GLY A 163 -6.78 10.95 11.21
C GLY A 163 -5.83 10.21 10.27
N TRP A 164 -4.55 10.60 10.30
CA TRP A 164 -3.49 9.84 9.66
C TRP A 164 -3.27 8.51 10.39
N VAL A 165 -3.11 7.43 9.63
CA VAL A 165 -2.76 6.11 10.14
C VAL A 165 -1.61 5.53 9.33
N GLN A 166 -0.75 4.80 10.04
CA GLN A 166 0.38 4.08 9.45
C GLN A 166 0.01 2.60 9.34
N GLU A 167 0.39 2.01 8.23
CA GLU A 167 0.20 0.59 7.95
C GLU A 167 1.54 -0.07 7.67
N LYS A 168 1.62 -1.34 8.04
CA LYS A 168 2.73 -2.22 7.71
C LYS A 168 2.18 -3.61 7.45
N ARG A 169 2.42 -4.16 6.26
CA ARG A 169 1.94 -5.48 5.86
C ARG A 169 3.08 -6.36 5.34
N ASN A 170 3.10 -7.61 5.79
CA ASN A 170 3.96 -8.61 5.18
C ASN A 170 3.28 -9.12 3.90
N VAL A 171 3.69 -8.56 2.76
CA VAL A 171 3.09 -8.85 1.45
C VAL A 171 3.26 -10.32 1.07
N LYS A 172 4.42 -10.93 1.35
CA LYS A 172 4.67 -12.34 1.05
C LYS A 172 3.70 -13.25 1.81
N ALA A 173 3.50 -12.97 3.11
CA ALA A 173 2.55 -13.70 3.94
C ALA A 173 1.09 -13.49 3.50
N ASP A 174 0.74 -12.27 3.07
CA ASP A 174 -0.62 -11.97 2.58
C ASP A 174 -0.92 -12.73 1.28
N PHE A 175 0.01 -12.78 0.31
CA PHE A 175 -0.17 -13.61 -0.90
C PHE A 175 -0.30 -15.09 -0.56
N LYS A 176 0.51 -15.60 0.37
CA LYS A 176 0.40 -16.99 0.81
C LYS A 176 -0.97 -17.30 1.42
N THR A 177 -1.48 -16.39 2.24
CA THR A 177 -2.78 -16.56 2.91
C THR A 177 -3.95 -16.45 1.93
N LEU A 178 -3.90 -15.48 0.99
CA LEU A 178 -5.03 -15.12 0.14
C LEU A 178 -5.11 -15.94 -1.16
N PHE A 179 -3.96 -16.38 -1.68
CA PHE A 179 -3.86 -17.14 -2.93
C PHE A 179 -3.29 -18.56 -2.75
N GLY A 180 -2.74 -18.89 -1.57
CA GLY A 180 -2.02 -20.15 -1.35
C GLY A 180 -0.62 -20.19 -1.98
N GLU A 181 -0.13 -19.08 -2.51
CA GLU A 181 1.10 -19.00 -3.30
C GLU A 181 2.26 -18.37 -2.53
N ASP A 182 3.42 -18.97 -2.64
CA ASP A 182 4.67 -18.41 -2.13
C ASP A 182 5.36 -17.63 -3.26
N ILE A 183 5.13 -16.32 -3.28
CA ILE A 183 5.72 -15.44 -4.28
C ILE A 183 7.02 -14.82 -3.78
N ARG A 184 7.99 -14.68 -4.66
CA ARG A 184 9.24 -13.99 -4.37
C ARG A 184 9.24 -12.55 -4.84
N TYR A 185 8.63 -12.25 -5.99
CA TYR A 185 8.66 -10.91 -6.57
C TYR A 185 7.26 -10.34 -6.74
N ILE A 186 7.14 -9.05 -6.53
CA ILE A 186 6.04 -8.25 -7.07
C ILE A 186 6.58 -7.35 -8.16
N ASP A 187 5.72 -6.89 -9.07
CA ASP A 187 6.09 -6.16 -10.28
C ASP A 187 5.46 -4.76 -10.34
N GLY A 188 4.59 -4.45 -9.40
CA GLY A 188 3.97 -3.13 -9.35
C GLY A 188 3.23 -2.82 -8.06
N VAL A 189 3.06 -1.52 -7.83
CA VAL A 189 2.23 -0.95 -6.77
C VAL A 189 1.29 0.07 -7.39
N ALA A 190 0.05 0.15 -6.91
CA ALA A 190 -0.90 1.18 -7.34
C ALA A 190 -1.66 1.77 -6.15
N LEU A 191 -2.12 2.99 -6.32
CA LEU A 191 -3.02 3.70 -5.41
C LEU A 191 -4.32 4.02 -6.15
N MET A 192 -5.45 3.92 -5.45
CA MET A 192 -6.73 4.33 -6.03
C MET A 192 -7.68 4.88 -4.97
N THR A 193 -8.41 5.90 -5.36
CA THR A 193 -9.57 6.47 -4.65
C THR A 193 -10.67 6.60 -5.67
N ASP A 194 -11.80 5.92 -5.46
CA ASP A 194 -12.85 5.79 -6.46
C ASP A 194 -14.26 5.85 -5.88
N THR A 195 -15.18 6.29 -6.70
CA THR A 195 -16.59 6.54 -6.32
C THR A 195 -17.53 6.40 -7.52
N ASP A 196 -17.13 5.65 -8.57
CA ASP A 196 -17.89 5.60 -9.81
C ASP A 196 -19.08 4.63 -9.75
N ASN A 197 -19.04 3.64 -8.88
CA ASN A 197 -20.13 2.68 -8.74
C ASN A 197 -21.29 3.26 -7.92
N GLY A 198 -21.04 3.79 -6.74
CA GLY A 198 -22.03 4.42 -5.87
C GLY A 198 -22.29 5.90 -6.16
N LYS A 199 -21.60 6.49 -7.17
CA LYS A 199 -21.74 7.90 -7.56
C LYS A 199 -21.48 8.89 -6.42
N GLY A 200 -20.56 8.55 -5.53
CA GLY A 200 -20.21 9.35 -4.36
C GLY A 200 -19.14 10.41 -4.62
N GLU A 201 -18.71 11.03 -3.52
CA GLU A 201 -17.57 11.94 -3.48
C GLU A 201 -16.76 11.69 -2.22
N VAL A 202 -15.43 11.57 -2.36
CA VAL A 202 -14.51 11.30 -1.25
C VAL A 202 -13.15 11.93 -1.50
N THR A 203 -12.49 12.28 -0.40
CA THR A 203 -11.11 12.73 -0.40
C THR A 203 -10.29 11.82 0.53
N ALA A 204 -9.12 11.45 0.05
CA ALA A 204 -8.10 10.75 0.81
C ALA A 204 -6.73 11.40 0.60
N ALA A 205 -5.80 11.11 1.48
CA ALA A 205 -4.42 11.51 1.33
C ALA A 205 -3.49 10.32 1.61
N TYR A 206 -2.41 10.24 0.85
CA TYR A 206 -1.40 9.20 0.97
C TYR A 206 -0.05 9.82 1.30
N GLY A 207 0.62 9.31 2.32
CA GLY A 207 2.02 9.59 2.62
C GLY A 207 2.94 8.63 1.86
N ASP A 208 4.22 8.69 2.19
CA ASP A 208 5.24 7.87 1.53
C ASP A 208 4.92 6.38 1.60
N VAL A 209 5.32 5.68 0.52
CA VAL A 209 5.15 4.23 0.35
C VAL A 209 6.53 3.61 0.14
N PHE A 210 6.88 2.59 0.91
CA PHE A 210 8.16 1.92 0.78
C PHE A 210 8.11 0.47 1.25
N PHE A 211 9.03 -0.36 0.76
CA PHE A 211 9.26 -1.70 1.28
C PHE A 211 10.44 -1.73 2.22
N SER A 212 10.39 -2.60 3.24
CA SER A 212 11.47 -2.79 4.20
C SER A 212 11.70 -4.27 4.55
N GLY A 213 12.91 -4.57 5.05
CA GLY A 213 13.29 -5.91 5.53
C GLY A 213 12.73 -6.26 6.91
N LYS A 214 12.35 -5.23 7.68
CA LYS A 214 11.79 -5.34 9.04
C LYS A 214 10.55 -4.50 9.16
#